data_dccad96b7bf588bc8923e3cfc0e5aee7
#
_entry.id   dccad96b7bf588bc8923e3cfc0e5aee7
#
_cell.length_a   1.000
_cell.length_b   1.000
_cell.length_c   1.000
_cell.angle_alpha   90.00
_cell.angle_beta   90.00
_cell.angle_gamma   90.00
#
_symmetry.space_group_name_H-M   'P 1'
#
loop_
_entity.id
_entity.type
_entity.pdbx_description
1 polymer ?
#
loop_
_entity_poly.entity_id
_entity_poly.type
_entity_poly.pdbx_seq_one_letter_code
_entity_poly.pdbx_strand_id
1 'polypeptide(L)'
;MRFAKLTETFGVRVEDVDLASLDELAFAELHGQWKKHGAMLVRSQQAMSDAHFEAFSRRFGELDPPPNQGVGRKNVPGFPNLYVVSNELDATGEPLGALGYSEAVWHTDMSYLPVPPIASMLLARRLPAWGGNTWVASMVAAYEDLPAALKGRIKGLQIKHDGTRDSGGNLRKGVADDPNPMTSRGHPHPAVIRDPGTGRAALFLGRRPR
;
A
#
# COMPACT_ATOMS: atom_id res chain seq x y z
N MET A 1 -21.82 8.55 -9.40
CA MET A 1 -20.78 8.22 -8.39
C MET A 1 -21.22 8.82 -7.05
N ARG A 2 -21.23 8.04 -5.98
CA ARG A 2 -21.58 8.47 -4.64
C ARG A 2 -20.41 8.25 -3.68
N PHE A 3 -20.20 9.19 -2.77
CA PHE A 3 -19.16 9.14 -1.76
C PHE A 3 -19.76 9.06 -0.35
N ALA A 4 -19.24 8.16 0.47
CA ALA A 4 -19.59 8.06 1.88
C ALA A 4 -18.33 7.88 2.72
N LYS A 5 -18.19 8.59 3.83
CA LYS A 5 -17.08 8.40 4.74
C LYS A 5 -17.03 6.96 5.26
N LEU A 6 -15.84 6.39 5.38
CA LEU A 6 -15.63 5.10 6.05
C LEU A 6 -15.48 5.28 7.56
N THR A 7 -14.81 6.36 7.98
CA THR A 7 -14.65 6.76 9.38
C THR A 7 -14.80 8.28 9.50
N GLU A 8 -14.83 8.79 10.71
CA GLU A 8 -14.88 10.24 10.96
C GLU A 8 -13.59 10.97 10.50
N THR A 9 -12.46 10.31 10.56
CA THR A 9 -11.15 10.94 10.36
C THR A 9 -10.53 10.71 8.99
N PHE A 10 -10.80 9.56 8.37
CA PHE A 10 -10.21 9.22 7.06
C PHE A 10 -10.99 8.10 6.36
N GLY A 11 -10.68 7.91 5.08
CA GLY A 11 -11.27 6.87 4.25
C GLY A 11 -12.61 7.27 3.65
N VAL A 12 -12.79 6.94 2.38
CA VAL A 12 -14.03 7.17 1.62
C VAL A 12 -14.44 5.90 0.89
N ARG A 13 -15.73 5.57 0.93
CA ARG A 13 -16.36 4.55 0.11
C ARG A 13 -16.96 5.21 -1.13
N VAL A 14 -16.74 4.58 -2.28
CA VAL A 14 -17.26 5.02 -3.58
C VAL A 14 -18.17 3.94 -4.14
N GLU A 15 -19.35 4.34 -4.56
CA GLU A 15 -20.38 3.49 -5.15
C GLU A 15 -20.89 4.10 -6.45
N ASP A 16 -21.60 3.30 -7.24
CA ASP A 16 -22.21 3.71 -8.51
C ASP A 16 -21.18 4.31 -9.50
N VAL A 17 -20.08 3.60 -9.69
CA VAL A 17 -19.01 3.96 -10.61
C VAL A 17 -18.41 2.71 -11.25
N ASP A 18 -18.12 2.79 -12.53
CA ASP A 18 -17.29 1.85 -13.27
C ASP A 18 -15.93 2.50 -13.53
N LEU A 19 -14.89 2.01 -12.88
CA LEU A 19 -13.54 2.54 -13.03
C LEU A 19 -12.92 2.25 -14.40
N ALA A 20 -13.44 1.26 -15.13
CA ALA A 20 -12.95 0.91 -16.47
C ALA A 20 -13.36 1.94 -17.53
N SER A 21 -14.44 2.69 -17.29
CA SER A 21 -15.01 3.66 -18.24
C SER A 21 -15.02 5.10 -17.71
N LEU A 22 -14.23 5.39 -16.67
CA LEU A 22 -14.22 6.67 -15.98
C LEU A 22 -13.64 7.79 -16.87
N ASP A 23 -14.43 8.82 -17.17
CA ASP A 23 -13.96 10.02 -17.87
C ASP A 23 -13.03 10.90 -17.02
N GLU A 24 -12.48 11.95 -17.63
CA GLU A 24 -11.49 12.80 -16.95
C GLU A 24 -12.09 13.63 -15.81
N LEU A 25 -13.32 14.09 -15.93
CA LEU A 25 -13.98 14.88 -14.89
C LEU A 25 -14.30 14.02 -13.67
N ALA A 26 -14.87 12.84 -13.90
CA ALA A 26 -15.16 11.89 -12.85
C ALA A 26 -13.88 11.37 -12.18
N PHE A 27 -12.79 11.15 -12.94
CA PHE A 27 -11.51 10.81 -12.37
C PHE A 27 -10.94 11.94 -11.50
N ALA A 28 -10.99 13.18 -11.96
CA ALA A 28 -10.51 14.33 -11.18
C ALA A 28 -11.24 14.44 -9.85
N GLU A 29 -12.56 14.22 -9.84
CA GLU A 29 -13.37 14.18 -8.62
C GLU A 29 -12.93 13.04 -7.70
N LEU A 30 -12.84 11.81 -8.24
CA LEU A 30 -12.39 10.62 -7.49
C LEU A 30 -11.00 10.83 -6.90
N HIS A 31 -10.05 11.30 -7.69
CA HIS A 31 -8.68 11.59 -7.27
C HIS A 31 -8.63 12.67 -6.18
N GLY A 32 -9.47 13.72 -6.28
CA GLY A 32 -9.63 14.74 -5.25
C GLY A 32 -10.13 14.16 -3.92
N GLN A 33 -11.11 13.27 -3.98
CA GLN A 33 -11.62 12.57 -2.79
C GLN A 33 -10.57 11.64 -2.18
N TRP A 34 -9.80 10.91 -3.00
CA TRP A 34 -8.70 10.10 -2.50
C TRP A 34 -7.66 10.95 -1.77
N LYS A 35 -7.19 12.05 -2.36
CA LYS A 35 -6.24 12.96 -1.71
C LYS A 35 -6.76 13.49 -0.37
N LYS A 36 -8.04 13.84 -0.31
CA LYS A 36 -8.67 14.37 0.90
C LYS A 36 -8.78 13.33 2.01
N HIS A 37 -9.09 12.09 1.66
CA HIS A 37 -9.44 11.03 2.61
C HIS A 37 -8.33 10.01 2.85
N GLY A 38 -7.27 9.97 2.04
CA GLY A 38 -6.09 9.11 2.19
C GLY A 38 -6.30 7.64 1.86
N ALA A 39 -7.50 7.10 2.04
CA ALA A 39 -7.86 5.74 1.66
C ALA A 39 -9.21 5.71 0.95
N MET A 40 -9.35 4.80 -0.02
CA MET A 40 -10.56 4.69 -0.82
C MET A 40 -10.98 3.23 -1.00
N LEU A 41 -12.24 2.94 -0.80
CA LEU A 41 -12.87 1.65 -1.07
C LEU A 41 -13.89 1.82 -2.19
N VAL A 42 -13.59 1.29 -3.38
CA VAL A 42 -14.51 1.32 -4.52
C VAL A 42 -15.21 -0.02 -4.64
N ARG A 43 -16.53 0.00 -4.62
CA ARG A 43 -17.35 -1.22 -4.69
C ARG A 43 -17.65 -1.64 -6.13
N SER A 44 -18.04 -2.90 -6.30
CA SER A 44 -18.62 -3.45 -7.54
C SER A 44 -17.70 -3.40 -8.77
N GLN A 45 -16.38 -3.65 -8.58
CA GLN A 45 -15.39 -3.66 -9.66
C GLN A 45 -14.98 -5.08 -10.11
N GLN A 46 -15.77 -6.12 -9.81
CA GLN A 46 -15.42 -7.51 -10.06
C GLN A 46 -15.21 -7.84 -11.55
N ALA A 47 -15.92 -7.13 -12.42
CA ALA A 47 -15.82 -7.31 -13.88
C ALA A 47 -14.61 -6.58 -14.52
N MET A 48 -13.88 -5.76 -13.74
CA MET A 48 -12.74 -5.01 -14.23
C MET A 48 -11.63 -5.96 -14.72
N SER A 49 -11.19 -5.83 -15.98
CA SER A 49 -10.08 -6.64 -16.50
C SER A 49 -8.73 -6.16 -15.94
N ASP A 50 -7.69 -7.00 -16.08
CA ASP A 50 -6.33 -6.63 -15.67
C ASP A 50 -5.81 -5.44 -16.48
N ALA A 51 -6.14 -5.38 -17.78
CA ALA A 51 -5.80 -4.24 -18.64
C ALA A 51 -6.48 -2.93 -18.15
N HIS A 52 -7.75 -2.98 -17.80
CA HIS A 52 -8.45 -1.82 -17.26
C HIS A 52 -7.88 -1.41 -15.87
N PHE A 53 -7.54 -2.38 -15.03
CA PHE A 53 -6.95 -2.10 -13.73
C PHE A 53 -5.57 -1.44 -13.87
N GLU A 54 -4.72 -1.94 -14.77
CA GLU A 54 -3.43 -1.30 -15.04
C GLU A 54 -3.60 0.10 -15.62
N ALA A 55 -4.50 0.28 -16.63
CA ALA A 55 -4.78 1.58 -17.23
C ALA A 55 -5.31 2.59 -16.20
N PHE A 56 -6.24 2.18 -15.34
CA PHE A 56 -6.73 3.01 -14.23
C PHE A 56 -5.61 3.39 -13.25
N SER A 57 -4.77 2.43 -12.88
CA SER A 57 -3.65 2.68 -11.95
C SER A 57 -2.66 3.70 -12.52
N ARG A 58 -2.38 3.67 -13.81
CA ARG A 58 -1.50 4.64 -14.51
C ARG A 58 -1.99 6.08 -14.45
N ARG A 59 -3.28 6.30 -14.22
CA ARG A 59 -3.84 7.66 -14.05
C ARG A 59 -3.35 8.35 -12.76
N PHE A 60 -2.82 7.59 -11.81
CA PHE A 60 -2.22 8.13 -10.57
C PHE A 60 -0.72 8.42 -10.72
N GLY A 61 -0.06 7.88 -11.72
CA GLY A 61 1.37 8.04 -11.99
C GLY A 61 1.99 6.83 -12.68
N GLU A 62 3.30 6.85 -12.81
CA GLU A 62 4.04 5.68 -13.28
C GLU A 62 3.90 4.51 -12.33
N LEU A 63 3.81 3.30 -12.88
CA LEU A 63 3.72 2.09 -12.07
C LEU A 63 5.11 1.62 -11.69
N ASP A 64 5.34 1.47 -10.40
CA ASP A 64 6.54 0.83 -9.91
C ASP A 64 6.54 -0.66 -10.24
N PRO A 65 7.70 -1.25 -10.56
CA PRO A 65 7.82 -2.70 -10.65
C PRO A 65 7.52 -3.32 -9.28
N PRO A 66 6.89 -4.51 -9.24
CA PRO A 66 6.60 -5.18 -7.98
C PRO A 66 7.86 -5.32 -7.13
N PRO A 67 7.81 -5.00 -5.84
CA PRO A 67 8.96 -5.06 -4.98
C PRO A 67 9.42 -6.51 -4.84
N ASN A 68 10.61 -6.80 -5.30
CA ASN A 68 11.27 -8.10 -5.25
C ASN A 68 10.40 -9.30 -5.68
N GLN A 69 10.71 -9.86 -6.79
CA GLN A 69 10.19 -11.15 -7.22
C GLN A 69 10.75 -12.27 -6.33
N GLY A 70 10.31 -12.28 -5.06
CA GLY A 70 10.64 -13.34 -4.12
C GLY A 70 9.95 -14.65 -4.47
N VAL A 71 10.27 -15.70 -3.73
CA VAL A 71 9.57 -16.98 -3.80
C VAL A 71 8.06 -16.78 -3.68
N GLY A 72 7.27 -17.36 -4.56
CA GLY A 72 5.81 -17.30 -4.55
C GLY A 72 5.18 -16.07 -5.24
N ARG A 73 5.95 -15.09 -5.69
CA ARG A 73 5.37 -13.97 -6.45
C ARG A 73 5.24 -14.31 -7.92
N LYS A 74 4.02 -14.42 -8.37
CA LYS A 74 3.69 -14.55 -9.80
C LYS A 74 3.07 -13.25 -10.26
N ASN A 75 3.62 -12.67 -11.32
CA ASN A 75 2.98 -11.56 -12.01
C ASN A 75 1.78 -12.07 -12.79
N VAL A 76 0.83 -11.20 -13.01
CA VAL A 76 -0.27 -11.50 -13.93
C VAL A 76 0.31 -11.63 -15.34
N PRO A 77 0.03 -12.72 -16.09
CA PRO A 77 0.54 -12.88 -17.44
C PRO A 77 0.23 -11.69 -18.34
N GLY A 78 1.24 -11.13 -19.00
CA GLY A 78 1.11 -9.93 -19.82
C GLY A 78 1.13 -8.59 -19.07
N PHE A 79 1.12 -8.60 -17.73
CA PHE A 79 1.08 -7.40 -16.90
C PHE A 79 2.20 -7.42 -15.85
N PRO A 80 3.43 -7.03 -16.20
CA PRO A 80 4.58 -7.15 -15.32
C PRO A 80 4.50 -6.29 -14.04
N ASN A 81 3.65 -5.25 -14.05
CA ASN A 81 3.44 -4.38 -12.89
C ASN A 81 2.31 -4.86 -11.96
N LEU A 82 1.58 -5.89 -12.37
CA LEU A 82 0.54 -6.50 -11.54
C LEU A 82 1.05 -7.82 -10.97
N TYR A 83 0.86 -8.02 -9.68
CA TYR A 83 1.18 -9.31 -9.05
C TYR A 83 0.01 -9.83 -8.22
N VAL A 84 -0.04 -11.15 -8.08
CA VAL A 84 -1.12 -11.83 -7.38
C VAL A 84 -0.78 -11.90 -5.89
N VAL A 85 -1.71 -11.43 -5.06
CA VAL A 85 -1.72 -11.66 -3.61
C VAL A 85 -2.76 -12.74 -3.33
N SER A 86 -2.34 -13.90 -2.84
CA SER A 86 -3.22 -15.03 -2.62
C SER A 86 -2.63 -16.02 -1.61
N ASN A 87 -3.50 -16.67 -0.85
CA ASN A 87 -3.18 -17.84 -0.04
C ASN A 87 -3.60 -19.16 -0.70
N GLU A 88 -4.11 -19.10 -1.93
CA GLU A 88 -4.51 -20.30 -2.67
C GLU A 88 -3.31 -21.01 -3.27
N LEU A 89 -3.45 -22.32 -3.42
CA LEU A 89 -2.50 -23.19 -4.09
C LEU A 89 -3.08 -23.61 -5.46
N ASP A 90 -2.19 -23.88 -6.42
CA ASP A 90 -2.56 -24.49 -7.69
C ASP A 90 -2.81 -25.98 -7.55
N ALA A 91 -3.16 -26.66 -8.64
CA ALA A 91 -3.43 -28.09 -8.66
C ALA A 91 -2.21 -28.97 -8.29
N THR A 92 -1.01 -28.41 -8.31
CA THR A 92 0.23 -29.09 -7.92
C THR A 92 0.64 -28.81 -6.47
N GLY A 93 -0.13 -27.96 -5.74
CA GLY A 93 0.15 -27.55 -4.38
C GLY A 93 1.10 -26.35 -4.28
N GLU A 94 1.45 -25.71 -5.41
CA GLU A 94 2.30 -24.52 -5.42
C GLU A 94 1.49 -23.24 -5.19
N PRO A 95 2.04 -22.23 -4.48
CA PRO A 95 1.36 -20.94 -4.25
C PRO A 95 0.96 -20.24 -5.55
N LEU A 96 -0.30 -19.82 -5.66
CA LEU A 96 -0.78 -19.00 -6.77
C LEU A 96 -0.28 -17.55 -6.68
N GLY A 97 0.04 -17.07 -5.50
CA GLY A 97 0.43 -15.69 -5.28
C GLY A 97 1.41 -15.50 -4.12
N ALA A 98 1.66 -14.24 -3.80
CA ALA A 98 2.50 -13.84 -2.68
C ALA A 98 1.72 -13.79 -1.36
N LEU A 99 2.46 -13.77 -0.24
CA LEU A 99 2.03 -13.61 1.15
C LEU A 99 1.41 -14.84 1.81
N GLY A 100 0.79 -15.77 1.08
CA GLY A 100 0.23 -17.00 1.66
C GLY A 100 -0.68 -16.72 2.85
N TYR A 101 -0.49 -17.43 3.96
CA TYR A 101 -1.23 -17.26 5.22
C TYR A 101 -0.53 -16.34 6.22
N SER A 102 0.57 -15.69 5.84
CA SER A 102 1.33 -14.83 6.75
C SER A 102 0.55 -13.56 7.08
N GLU A 103 0.41 -13.24 8.35
CA GLU A 103 -0.06 -11.93 8.77
C GLU A 103 1.04 -10.89 8.52
N ALA A 104 0.69 -9.84 7.80
CA ALA A 104 1.58 -8.70 7.64
C ALA A 104 1.51 -7.79 8.87
N VAL A 105 2.66 -7.36 9.37
CA VAL A 105 2.70 -6.30 10.39
C VAL A 105 2.29 -4.96 9.77
N TRP A 106 1.85 -4.01 10.61
CA TRP A 106 1.61 -2.63 10.20
C TRP A 106 2.83 -2.05 9.50
N HIS A 107 2.67 -1.60 8.26
CA HIS A 107 3.75 -1.07 7.44
C HIS A 107 3.23 -0.06 6.42
N THR A 108 4.14 0.68 5.83
CA THR A 108 3.92 1.45 4.60
C THR A 108 4.63 0.72 3.47
N ASP A 109 3.93 0.50 2.36
CA ASP A 109 4.50 -0.19 1.21
C ASP A 109 5.72 0.52 0.67
N MET A 110 6.75 -0.27 0.34
CA MET A 110 8.01 0.17 -0.28
C MET A 110 8.67 1.39 0.37
N SER A 111 8.36 1.68 1.63
CA SER A 111 8.91 2.80 2.39
C SER A 111 10.44 2.79 2.52
N TYR A 112 11.09 1.67 2.20
CA TYR A 112 12.54 1.51 2.16
C TYR A 112 13.20 2.09 0.89
N LEU A 113 12.43 2.57 -0.07
CA LEU A 113 12.94 3.24 -1.26
C LEU A 113 13.20 4.73 -0.98
N PRO A 114 14.16 5.36 -1.70
CA PRO A 114 14.36 6.80 -1.62
C PRO A 114 13.11 7.61 -1.97
N VAL A 115 12.34 7.14 -2.94
CA VAL A 115 11.03 7.68 -3.33
C VAL A 115 10.01 6.56 -3.20
N PRO A 116 9.22 6.53 -2.13
CA PRO A 116 8.15 5.54 -1.98
C PRO A 116 7.01 5.77 -2.98
N PRO A 117 6.25 4.71 -3.34
CA PRO A 117 5.07 4.86 -4.18
C PRO A 117 4.05 5.81 -3.56
N ILE A 118 3.34 6.55 -4.41
CA ILE A 118 2.29 7.49 -3.98
C ILE A 118 1.06 6.76 -3.45
N ALA A 119 0.76 5.57 -3.99
CA ALA A 119 -0.38 4.75 -3.61
C ALA A 119 -0.12 3.27 -3.85
N SER A 120 -0.84 2.42 -3.14
CA SER A 120 -1.00 0.99 -3.44
C SER A 120 -2.46 0.72 -3.78
N MET A 121 -2.70 -0.10 -4.80
CA MET A 121 -4.04 -0.47 -5.23
C MET A 121 -4.21 -1.98 -5.21
N LEU A 122 -5.36 -2.44 -4.71
CA LEU A 122 -5.72 -3.85 -4.65
C LEU A 122 -7.06 -4.06 -5.37
N LEU A 123 -7.09 -4.95 -6.34
CA LEU A 123 -8.32 -5.39 -7.00
C LEU A 123 -8.70 -6.78 -6.50
N ALA A 124 -9.80 -6.86 -5.75
CA ALA A 124 -10.30 -8.12 -5.22
C ALA A 124 -10.92 -8.97 -6.33
N ARG A 125 -10.30 -10.09 -6.67
CA ARG A 125 -10.80 -11.09 -7.63
C ARG A 125 -11.63 -12.16 -6.94
N ARG A 126 -11.15 -12.64 -5.80
CA ARG A 126 -11.80 -13.64 -4.95
C ARG A 126 -11.62 -13.25 -3.51
N LEU A 127 -12.68 -13.34 -2.74
CA LEU A 127 -12.68 -13.02 -1.31
C LEU A 127 -13.13 -14.26 -0.53
N PRO A 128 -12.57 -14.51 0.66
CA PRO A 128 -13.08 -15.54 1.55
C PRO A 128 -14.47 -15.17 2.06
N ALA A 129 -15.23 -16.17 2.49
CA ALA A 129 -16.56 -15.94 3.07
C ALA A 129 -16.51 -15.13 4.39
N TRP A 130 -15.37 -15.21 5.10
CA TRP A 130 -15.11 -14.47 6.33
C TRP A 130 -13.60 -14.26 6.54
N GLY A 131 -13.23 -13.25 7.30
CA GLY A 131 -11.83 -12.93 7.60
C GLY A 131 -11.08 -12.26 6.44
N GLY A 132 -9.75 -12.23 6.54
CA GLY A 132 -8.86 -11.65 5.53
C GLY A 132 -8.99 -10.13 5.33
N ASN A 133 -9.45 -9.40 6.35
CA ASN A 133 -9.66 -7.96 6.25
C ASN A 133 -8.33 -7.21 6.08
N THR A 134 -8.33 -6.23 5.19
CA THR A 134 -7.24 -5.26 5.09
C THR A 134 -7.50 -4.11 6.04
N TRP A 135 -6.57 -3.89 6.96
CA TRP A 135 -6.64 -2.80 7.93
C TRP A 135 -5.80 -1.62 7.45
N VAL A 136 -6.33 -0.43 7.61
CA VAL A 136 -5.67 0.83 7.23
C VAL A 136 -5.70 1.79 8.41
N ALA A 137 -4.59 2.51 8.62
CA ALA A 137 -4.48 3.52 9.69
C ALA A 137 -4.08 4.88 9.12
N SER A 138 -4.68 5.95 9.63
CA SER A 138 -4.31 7.30 9.27
C SER A 138 -3.08 7.77 10.05
N MET A 139 -1.96 7.94 9.35
CA MET A 139 -0.73 8.46 9.97
C MET A 139 -0.80 9.96 10.23
N VAL A 140 -1.72 10.67 9.58
CA VAL A 140 -2.06 12.07 9.89
C VAL A 140 -2.75 12.13 11.26
N ALA A 141 -3.83 11.36 11.46
CA ALA A 141 -4.52 11.29 12.75
C ALA A 141 -3.60 10.81 13.86
N ALA A 142 -2.78 9.77 13.58
CA ALA A 142 -1.79 9.29 14.54
C ALA A 142 -0.80 10.37 14.99
N TYR A 143 -0.36 11.24 14.08
CA TYR A 143 0.48 12.37 14.46
C TYR A 143 -0.29 13.40 15.27
N GLU A 144 -1.52 13.71 14.88
CA GLU A 144 -2.36 14.72 15.58
C GLU A 144 -2.65 14.32 17.02
N ASP A 145 -2.87 13.03 17.27
CA ASP A 145 -3.14 12.48 18.60
C ASP A 145 -1.89 12.37 19.50
N LEU A 146 -0.69 12.56 18.95
CA LEU A 146 0.52 12.52 19.77
C LEU A 146 0.55 13.64 20.80
N PRO A 147 0.93 13.36 22.05
CA PRO A 147 1.24 14.39 23.04
C PRO A 147 2.30 15.38 22.53
N ALA A 148 2.18 16.65 22.90
CA ALA A 148 3.11 17.71 22.49
C ALA A 148 4.59 17.38 22.80
N ALA A 149 4.84 16.75 23.95
CA ALA A 149 6.18 16.33 24.35
C ALA A 149 6.79 15.30 23.34
N LEU A 150 5.98 14.35 22.85
CA LEU A 150 6.43 13.39 21.84
C LEU A 150 6.63 14.06 20.47
N LYS A 151 5.71 14.95 20.06
CA LYS A 151 5.89 15.75 18.84
C LYS A 151 7.21 16.52 18.87
N GLY A 152 7.56 17.13 20.00
CA GLY A 152 8.83 17.82 20.19
C GLY A 152 10.04 16.88 20.06
N ARG A 153 9.96 15.68 20.65
CA ARG A 153 11.05 14.71 20.63
C ARG A 153 11.34 14.12 19.25
N ILE A 154 10.32 13.93 18.42
CA ILE A 154 10.48 13.31 17.08
C ILE A 154 10.73 14.35 15.98
N LYS A 155 10.61 15.64 16.28
CA LYS A 155 10.85 16.72 15.34
C LYS A 155 12.30 16.66 14.82
N GLY A 156 12.46 16.57 13.50
CA GLY A 156 13.77 16.53 12.85
C GLY A 156 14.48 15.16 12.92
N LEU A 157 13.90 14.16 13.57
CA LEU A 157 14.46 12.81 13.55
C LEU A 157 14.25 12.16 12.18
N GLN A 158 15.21 11.30 11.83
CA GLN A 158 15.10 10.40 10.70
C GLN A 158 15.00 8.95 11.20
N ILE A 159 14.23 8.16 10.47
CA ILE A 159 14.07 6.73 10.72
C ILE A 159 14.48 6.00 9.45
N LYS A 160 15.42 5.07 9.56
CA LYS A 160 15.76 4.20 8.45
C LYS A 160 14.70 3.12 8.30
N HIS A 161 14.10 3.07 7.11
CA HIS A 161 13.16 2.02 6.73
C HIS A 161 13.94 0.86 6.11
N ASP A 162 13.94 -0.27 6.80
CA ASP A 162 14.70 -1.45 6.39
C ASP A 162 14.03 -2.16 5.21
N GLY A 163 14.79 -2.47 4.18
CA GLY A 163 14.35 -3.18 2.98
C GLY A 163 14.83 -4.63 2.89
N THR A 164 15.44 -5.17 3.96
CA THR A 164 15.99 -6.53 4.00
C THR A 164 14.90 -7.59 3.98
N ARG A 165 13.81 -7.34 4.71
CA ARG A 165 12.70 -8.29 4.87
C ARG A 165 11.39 -7.73 4.30
N ASP A 166 10.48 -8.61 3.95
CA ASP A 166 9.11 -8.25 3.56
C ASP A 166 8.22 -7.99 4.80
N SER A 167 6.95 -7.68 4.59
CA SER A 167 5.99 -7.42 5.68
C SER A 167 5.61 -8.68 6.47
N GLY A 168 5.83 -9.86 5.93
CA GLY A 168 5.69 -11.14 6.62
C GLY A 168 6.93 -11.56 7.40
N GLY A 169 8.03 -10.75 7.37
CA GLY A 169 9.28 -11.06 8.07
C GLY A 169 10.27 -11.92 7.29
N ASN A 170 9.94 -12.30 6.05
CA ASN A 170 10.81 -13.14 5.23
C ASN A 170 11.94 -12.32 4.61
N LEU A 171 13.14 -12.91 4.58
CA LEU A 171 14.27 -12.31 3.87
C LEU A 171 13.95 -12.19 2.38
N ARG A 172 14.17 -11.01 1.81
CA ARG A 172 13.93 -10.82 0.38
C ARG A 172 14.94 -11.58 -0.45
N LYS A 173 14.50 -12.17 -1.59
CA LYS A 173 15.36 -12.93 -2.48
C LYS A 173 16.54 -12.07 -2.97
N GLY A 174 17.74 -12.63 -2.88
CA GLY A 174 18.97 -11.95 -3.32
C GLY A 174 19.44 -10.83 -2.39
N VAL A 175 18.86 -10.72 -1.19
CA VAL A 175 19.29 -9.77 -0.17
C VAL A 175 19.99 -10.54 0.95
N ALA A 176 21.20 -10.10 1.30
CA ALA A 176 21.90 -10.63 2.47
C ALA A 176 21.21 -10.17 3.77
N ASP A 177 21.17 -11.04 4.76
CA ASP A 177 20.71 -10.67 6.10
C ASP A 177 21.82 -9.87 6.79
N ASP A 178 21.63 -8.57 6.88
CA ASP A 178 22.57 -7.67 7.56
C ASP A 178 21.92 -7.18 8.87
N PRO A 179 22.40 -7.65 10.02
CA PRO A 179 21.85 -7.25 11.32
C PRO A 179 22.18 -5.80 11.69
N ASN A 180 23.13 -5.18 11.01
CA ASN A 180 23.54 -3.81 11.30
C ASN A 180 22.59 -2.80 10.62
N PRO A 181 21.82 -2.03 11.39
CA PRO A 181 20.86 -1.07 10.82
C PRO A 181 21.53 0.06 10.02
N MET A 182 22.82 0.30 10.20
CA MET A 182 23.52 1.36 9.46
C MET A 182 23.89 0.91 8.05
N THR A 183 24.20 -0.36 7.84
CA THR A 183 24.65 -0.93 6.57
C THR A 183 23.58 -1.73 5.85
N SER A 184 22.53 -2.21 6.57
CA SER A 184 21.41 -2.94 5.98
C SER A 184 20.75 -2.15 4.85
N ARG A 185 20.16 -2.87 3.89
CA ARG A 185 19.41 -2.27 2.78
C ARG A 185 18.23 -1.44 3.28
N GLY A 186 18.05 -0.23 2.72
CA GLY A 186 16.94 0.65 3.07
C GLY A 186 17.28 2.12 2.90
N HIS A 187 16.36 2.99 3.29
CA HIS A 187 16.52 4.43 3.15
C HIS A 187 16.05 5.17 4.40
N PRO A 188 16.79 6.20 4.87
CA PRO A 188 16.33 7.05 5.96
C PRO A 188 15.30 8.06 5.45
N HIS A 189 14.20 8.20 6.18
CA HIS A 189 13.17 9.20 5.95
C HIS A 189 12.90 10.01 7.21
N PRO A 190 12.42 11.26 7.10
CA PRO A 190 11.94 11.99 8.26
C PRO A 190 10.85 11.21 9.00
N ALA A 191 10.92 11.17 10.35
CA ALA A 191 9.89 10.53 11.16
C ALA A 191 8.51 11.21 11.03
N VAL A 192 8.53 12.49 10.64
CA VAL A 192 7.32 13.30 10.35
C VAL A 192 7.46 13.88 8.96
N ILE A 193 6.51 13.55 8.09
CA ILE A 193 6.42 14.06 6.72
C ILE A 193 5.18 14.94 6.57
N ARG A 194 5.08 15.59 5.42
CA ARG A 194 3.84 16.25 5.01
C ARG A 194 3.05 15.30 4.11
N ASP A 195 1.80 15.06 4.46
CA ASP A 195 0.88 14.33 3.59
C ASP A 195 0.72 15.07 2.26
N PRO A 196 1.03 14.47 1.11
CA PRO A 196 1.02 15.17 -0.18
C PRO A 196 -0.39 15.56 -0.64
N GLY A 197 -1.43 14.90 -0.15
CA GLY A 197 -2.82 15.21 -0.49
C GLY A 197 -3.37 16.40 0.27
N THR A 198 -3.06 16.51 1.54
CA THR A 198 -3.63 17.52 2.46
C THR A 198 -2.62 18.55 2.98
N GLY A 199 -1.33 18.32 2.84
CA GLY A 199 -0.27 19.12 3.43
C GLY A 199 -0.13 18.99 4.95
N ARG A 200 -0.97 18.17 5.61
CA ARG A 200 -0.95 17.93 7.06
C ARG A 200 0.27 17.11 7.45
N ALA A 201 0.74 17.30 8.68
CA ALA A 201 1.82 16.49 9.22
C ALA A 201 1.34 15.05 9.48
N ALA A 202 2.17 14.08 9.12
CA ALA A 202 1.91 12.66 9.28
C ALA A 202 3.13 11.95 9.85
N LEU A 203 2.92 10.90 10.63
CA LEU A 203 4.00 9.99 10.99
C LEU A 203 4.41 9.16 9.78
N PHE A 204 5.71 8.94 9.59
CA PHE A 204 6.23 8.05 8.56
C PHE A 204 7.09 6.97 9.19
N LEU A 205 6.41 5.98 9.74
CA LEU A 205 7.00 4.89 10.51
C LEU A 205 6.88 3.61 9.68
N GLY A 206 7.97 3.17 9.07
CA GLY A 206 8.02 1.86 8.44
C GLY A 206 8.46 0.82 9.47
N ARG A 207 7.58 -0.11 9.86
CA ARG A 207 7.99 -1.26 10.66
C ARG A 207 8.17 -2.47 9.76
N ARG A 208 9.35 -3.09 9.85
CA ARG A 208 9.63 -4.39 9.27
C ARG A 208 10.10 -5.31 10.41
N PRO A 209 9.57 -6.54 10.53
CA PRO A 209 10.10 -7.50 11.50
C PRO A 209 11.53 -7.85 11.15
N ARG A 210 12.36 -7.97 12.14
CA ARG A 210 13.72 -8.53 12.06
C ARG A 210 13.74 -9.88 12.75
#